data_56e95149fea7f460c663513df29eabbe
#
_entry.id   56e95149fea7f460c663513df29eabbe
#
_cell.length_a   1.000
_cell.length_b   1.000
_cell.length_c   1.000
_cell.angle_alpha   90.00
_cell.angle_beta   90.00
_cell.angle_gamma   90.00
#
_symmetry.space_group_name_H-M   'P 1'
#
loop_
_entity.id
_entity.type
_entity.pdbx_description
1 polymer ?
#
loop_
_entity_poly.entity_id
_entity_poly.type
_entity_poly.pdbx_seq_one_letter_code
_entity_poly.pdbx_strand_id
1 'polypeptide(L)'
;MINKPIVIPSPNKKRKAVLNYLGKIQSGREYYSLALDEIPLSLQSRIFGHVCLWSSDSRFLSVQEWKENDEVAGPKSYLLLIFDLFTRRECIVAEVEGAKSEINPQGFIGESLMYTVIYDGQFGITKNFESNFQHLAGWQTLK
;
A
#
# COMPACT_ATOMS: atom_id res chain seq x y z
N MET A 1 -4.88 14.76 -21.04
CA MET A 1 -3.52 14.55 -20.51
C MET A 1 -3.41 13.10 -20.05
N ILE A 2 -2.35 12.41 -20.45
CA ILE A 2 -2.10 11.04 -20.06
C ILE A 2 -1.25 11.04 -18.80
N ASN A 3 -1.72 10.37 -17.75
CA ASN A 3 -0.95 10.22 -16.52
C ASN A 3 0.12 9.16 -16.70
N LYS A 4 1.37 9.55 -16.47
CA LYS A 4 2.50 8.63 -16.56
C LYS A 4 2.50 7.66 -15.38
N PRO A 5 2.91 6.40 -15.58
CA PRO A 5 3.11 5.48 -14.47
C PRO A 5 4.12 6.03 -13.47
N ILE A 6 3.86 5.73 -12.20
CA ILE A 6 4.82 6.04 -11.12
C ILE A 6 5.68 4.81 -10.93
N VAL A 7 6.98 4.94 -11.17
CA VAL A 7 7.93 3.84 -11.03
C VAL A 7 8.73 4.03 -9.76
N ILE A 8 8.70 3.03 -8.90
CA ILE A 8 9.37 3.06 -7.59
C ILE A 8 10.35 1.89 -7.55
N PRO A 9 11.63 2.13 -7.89
CA PRO A 9 12.62 1.06 -7.88
C PRO A 9 12.99 0.64 -6.46
N SER A 10 13.31 -0.64 -6.29
CA SER A 10 13.87 -1.12 -5.03
C SER A 10 15.27 -0.53 -4.82
N PRO A 11 15.76 -0.47 -3.56
CA PRO A 11 17.10 0.07 -3.29
C PRO A 11 18.22 -0.59 -4.07
N ASN A 12 18.14 -1.91 -4.30
CA ASN A 12 19.14 -2.63 -5.10
C ASN A 12 18.90 -2.52 -6.60
N LYS A 13 17.82 -1.85 -7.03
CA LYS A 13 17.43 -1.64 -8.43
C LYS A 13 17.16 -2.91 -9.25
N LYS A 14 17.04 -4.05 -8.59
CA LYS A 14 16.71 -5.31 -9.25
C LYS A 14 15.23 -5.52 -9.47
N ARG A 15 14.39 -4.78 -8.71
CA ARG A 15 12.93 -4.84 -8.80
C ARG A 15 12.37 -3.44 -8.88
N LYS A 16 11.14 -3.35 -9.34
CA LYS A 16 10.41 -2.07 -9.35
C LYS A 16 8.94 -2.32 -9.11
N ALA A 17 8.31 -1.40 -8.42
CA ALA A 17 6.87 -1.31 -8.32
C ALA A 17 6.40 -0.25 -9.30
N VAL A 18 5.35 -0.53 -10.04
CA VAL A 18 4.79 0.41 -11.00
C VAL A 18 3.33 0.64 -10.67
N LEU A 19 2.99 1.90 -10.39
CA LEU A 19 1.61 2.32 -10.14
C LEU A 19 1.06 2.93 -11.42
N ASN A 20 0.00 2.32 -11.95
CA ASN A 20 -0.68 2.79 -13.15
C ASN A 20 -1.99 3.46 -12.75
N TYR A 21 -2.16 4.72 -13.16
CA TYR A 21 -3.33 5.51 -12.84
C TYR A 21 -4.62 4.86 -13.35
N LEU A 22 -5.61 4.74 -12.48
CA LEU A 22 -6.92 4.22 -12.82
C LEU A 22 -8.00 5.30 -12.78
N GLY A 23 -7.92 6.23 -11.84
CA GLY A 23 -8.93 7.26 -11.69
C GLY A 23 -8.74 8.06 -10.41
N LYS A 24 -9.73 8.91 -10.13
CA LYS A 24 -9.78 9.66 -8.88
C LYS A 24 -11.22 9.73 -8.38
N ILE A 25 -11.38 9.74 -7.06
CA ILE A 25 -12.69 9.91 -6.45
C ILE A 25 -13.04 11.40 -6.38
N GLN A 26 -14.26 11.71 -5.94
CA GLN A 26 -14.77 13.07 -5.93
C GLN A 26 -13.89 14.03 -5.12
N SER A 27 -13.28 13.57 -4.05
CA SER A 27 -12.38 14.42 -3.24
C SER A 27 -11.07 14.78 -3.95
N GLY A 28 -10.77 14.14 -5.08
CA GLY A 28 -9.52 14.33 -5.83
C GLY A 28 -8.45 13.31 -5.52
N ARG A 29 -8.68 12.41 -4.57
CA ARG A 29 -7.72 11.37 -4.23
C ARG A 29 -7.63 10.36 -5.38
N GLU A 30 -6.41 10.08 -5.84
CA GLU A 30 -6.15 9.22 -7.00
C GLU A 30 -5.91 7.78 -6.57
N TYR A 31 -6.26 6.83 -7.44
CA TYR A 31 -6.04 5.42 -7.19
C TYR A 31 -5.42 4.74 -8.41
N TYR A 32 -4.76 3.62 -8.16
CA TYR A 32 -3.85 2.98 -9.11
C TYR A 32 -3.99 1.47 -9.08
N SER A 33 -3.60 0.84 -10.20
CA SER A 33 -3.25 -0.58 -10.17
C SER A 33 -1.76 -0.69 -9.86
N LEU A 34 -1.34 -1.86 -9.37
CA LEU A 34 0.05 -2.12 -9.01
C LEU A 34 0.58 -3.26 -9.85
N ALA A 35 1.73 -3.05 -10.46
CA ALA A 35 2.48 -4.10 -11.15
C ALA A 35 3.83 -4.28 -10.47
N LEU A 36 4.18 -5.53 -10.21
CA LEU A 36 5.47 -5.92 -9.68
C LEU A 36 6.11 -6.91 -10.63
N ASP A 37 7.42 -6.83 -10.79
CA ASP A 37 8.15 -7.76 -11.64
C ASP A 37 7.95 -9.20 -11.13
N GLU A 38 7.64 -10.13 -12.03
CA GLU A 38 7.49 -11.57 -11.75
C GLU A 38 6.34 -11.94 -10.81
N ILE A 39 5.42 -11.01 -10.52
CA ILE A 39 4.27 -11.30 -9.65
C ILE A 39 3.04 -11.52 -10.52
N PRO A 40 2.13 -12.43 -10.11
CA PRO A 40 0.95 -12.75 -10.90
C PRO A 40 0.06 -11.56 -11.23
N LEU A 41 -0.58 -11.62 -12.39
CA LEU A 41 -1.46 -10.56 -12.91
C LEU A 41 -2.65 -10.24 -12.02
N SER A 42 -2.99 -11.11 -11.07
CA SER A 42 -4.11 -10.87 -10.15
C SER A 42 -3.97 -9.60 -9.33
N LEU A 43 -2.74 -9.10 -9.10
CA LEU A 43 -2.54 -7.81 -8.46
C LEU A 43 -3.14 -6.66 -9.27
N GLN A 44 -3.22 -6.80 -10.58
CA GLN A 44 -3.73 -5.73 -11.46
C GLN A 44 -5.22 -5.49 -11.31
N SER A 45 -5.97 -6.44 -10.71
CA SER A 45 -7.38 -6.26 -10.43
C SER A 45 -7.65 -5.57 -9.10
N ARG A 46 -6.60 -5.35 -8.31
CA ARG A 46 -6.70 -4.70 -7.00
C ARG A 46 -6.40 -3.22 -7.14
N ILE A 47 -6.92 -2.42 -6.21
CA ILE A 47 -6.81 -0.96 -6.24
C ILE A 47 -5.93 -0.50 -5.10
N PHE A 48 -4.96 0.36 -5.41
CA PHE A 48 -3.97 0.84 -4.46
C PHE A 48 -3.90 2.36 -4.45
N GLY A 49 -3.48 2.92 -3.31
CA GLY A 49 -3.11 4.32 -3.21
C GLY A 49 -1.73 4.58 -3.80
N HIS A 50 -1.29 5.83 -3.73
CA HIS A 50 -0.04 6.27 -4.38
C HIS A 50 1.22 5.95 -3.59
N VAL A 51 1.12 5.41 -2.38
CA VAL A 51 2.28 5.20 -1.51
C VAL A 51 2.78 3.77 -1.60
N CYS A 52 4.03 3.63 -2.02
CA CYS A 52 4.78 2.37 -1.98
C CYS A 52 6.13 2.63 -1.32
N LEU A 53 6.53 1.76 -0.42
CA LEU A 53 7.76 1.93 0.33
C LEU A 53 8.52 0.62 0.42
N TRP A 54 9.76 0.62 -0.08
CA TRP A 54 10.64 -0.54 -0.01
C TRP A 54 11.42 -0.57 1.31
N SER A 55 11.67 -1.77 1.84
CA SER A 55 12.68 -1.94 2.87
C SER A 55 14.08 -1.77 2.29
N SER A 56 15.06 -1.45 3.13
CA SER A 56 16.41 -1.17 2.67
C SER A 56 17.09 -2.37 1.99
N ASP A 57 16.69 -3.59 2.35
CA ASP A 57 17.20 -4.82 1.73
C ASP A 57 16.46 -5.23 0.47
N SER A 58 15.52 -4.43 0.01
CA SER A 58 14.71 -4.67 -1.20
C SER A 58 13.82 -5.91 -1.12
N ARG A 59 13.64 -6.47 0.07
CA ARG A 59 12.84 -7.68 0.27
C ARG A 59 11.37 -7.38 0.46
N PHE A 60 11.05 -6.35 1.26
CA PHE A 60 9.68 -6.02 1.63
C PHE A 60 9.21 -4.75 0.94
N LEU A 61 7.94 -4.76 0.53
CA LEU A 61 7.28 -3.59 -0.03
C LEU A 61 5.99 -3.34 0.75
N SER A 62 5.85 -2.15 1.33
CA SER A 62 4.61 -1.75 1.98
C SER A 62 3.77 -0.91 1.04
N VAL A 63 2.48 -1.23 0.96
CA VAL A 63 1.52 -0.56 0.08
C VAL A 63 0.21 -0.32 0.80
N GLN A 64 -0.55 0.66 0.30
CA GLN A 64 -1.91 0.93 0.76
C GLN A 64 -2.89 0.39 -0.28
N GLU A 65 -3.74 -0.54 0.12
CA GLU A 65 -4.79 -1.07 -0.75
C GLU A 65 -6.13 -0.41 -0.40
N TRP A 66 -6.91 -0.08 -1.42
CA TRP A 66 -8.26 0.46 -1.29
C TRP A 66 -9.26 -0.68 -1.41
N LYS A 67 -10.09 -0.83 -0.40
CA LYS A 67 -11.06 -1.92 -0.34
C LYS A 67 -12.46 -1.41 -0.65
N GLU A 68 -13.16 -2.14 -1.52
CA GLU A 68 -14.55 -1.81 -1.91
C GLU A 68 -14.69 -0.35 -2.36
N ASN A 69 -13.87 0.03 -3.35
CA ASN A 69 -13.83 1.41 -3.82
C ASN A 69 -15.09 1.78 -4.63
N ASP A 70 -15.75 2.86 -4.20
CA ASP A 70 -16.77 3.54 -4.98
C ASP A 70 -16.11 4.66 -5.76
N GLU A 71 -16.40 4.77 -7.06
CA GLU A 71 -15.77 5.74 -7.94
C GLU A 71 -16.02 7.20 -7.54
N VAL A 72 -17.06 7.45 -6.76
CA VAL A 72 -17.42 8.80 -6.30
C VAL A 72 -17.00 8.99 -4.84
N ALA A 73 -17.49 8.12 -3.96
CA ALA A 73 -17.31 8.27 -2.51
C ALA A 73 -15.96 7.79 -2.01
N GLY A 74 -15.29 6.91 -2.74
CA GLY A 74 -14.02 6.33 -2.33
C GLY A 74 -14.17 4.97 -1.67
N PRO A 75 -13.10 4.44 -1.09
CA PRO A 75 -13.11 3.10 -0.52
C PRO A 75 -13.83 3.04 0.82
N LYS A 76 -14.36 1.87 1.15
CA LYS A 76 -14.94 1.61 2.47
C LYS A 76 -13.85 1.60 3.54
N SER A 77 -12.70 1.05 3.20
CA SER A 77 -11.56 1.00 4.11
C SER A 77 -10.25 0.98 3.32
N TYR A 78 -9.15 1.25 4.04
CA TYR A 78 -7.80 1.18 3.52
C TYR A 78 -7.05 0.11 4.30
N LEU A 79 -6.32 -0.73 3.57
CA LEU A 79 -5.45 -1.74 4.17
C LEU A 79 -4.00 -1.32 4.01
N LEU A 80 -3.22 -1.45 5.07
CA LEU A 80 -1.77 -1.35 4.97
C LEU A 80 -1.22 -2.76 4.89
N LEU A 81 -0.51 -3.04 3.80
CA LEU A 81 0.01 -4.37 3.50
C LEU A 81 1.52 -4.36 3.48
N ILE A 82 2.11 -5.53 3.73
CA ILE A 82 3.50 -5.81 3.42
C ILE A 82 3.55 -7.00 2.48
N PHE A 83 4.28 -6.84 1.37
CA PHE A 83 4.62 -7.92 0.46
C PHE A 83 6.04 -8.38 0.75
N ASP A 84 6.23 -9.69 0.99
CA ASP A 84 7.54 -10.31 1.05
C ASP A 84 7.87 -10.85 -0.34
N LEU A 85 8.75 -10.17 -1.06
CA LEU A 85 9.07 -10.52 -2.43
C LEU A 85 9.94 -11.78 -2.54
N PHE A 86 10.65 -12.13 -1.46
CA PHE A 86 11.48 -13.34 -1.45
C PHE A 86 10.62 -14.59 -1.33
N THR A 87 9.63 -14.59 -0.46
CA THR A 87 8.75 -15.74 -0.24
C THR A 87 7.44 -15.65 -1.03
N ARG A 88 7.20 -14.51 -1.69
CA ARG A 88 5.98 -14.21 -2.45
C ARG A 88 4.73 -14.36 -1.60
N ARG A 89 4.73 -13.73 -0.44
CA ARG A 89 3.60 -13.69 0.47
C ARG A 89 3.24 -12.26 0.82
N GLU A 90 2.01 -12.08 1.26
CA GLU A 90 1.51 -10.80 1.73
C GLU A 90 0.87 -10.93 3.10
N CYS A 91 0.86 -9.83 3.83
CA CYS A 91 0.24 -9.78 5.15
C CYS A 91 -0.41 -8.42 5.36
N ILE A 92 -1.57 -8.40 6.02
CA ILE A 92 -2.24 -7.17 6.42
C ILE A 92 -1.61 -6.71 7.73
N VAL A 93 -1.07 -5.49 7.73
CA VAL A 93 -0.52 -4.88 8.94
C VAL A 93 -1.63 -4.22 9.76
N ALA A 94 -2.49 -3.46 9.07
CA ALA A 94 -3.55 -2.69 9.73
C ALA A 94 -4.63 -2.33 8.71
N GLU A 95 -5.79 -1.96 9.24
CA GLU A 95 -6.91 -1.49 8.44
C GLU A 95 -7.52 -0.26 9.11
N VAL A 96 -7.94 0.71 8.31
CA VAL A 96 -8.69 1.87 8.80
C VAL A 96 -9.93 2.04 7.94
N GLU A 97 -11.10 2.23 8.59
CA GLU A 97 -12.36 2.44 7.90
C GLU A 97 -12.61 3.91 7.59
N GLY A 98 -13.39 4.16 6.53
CA GLY A 98 -13.83 5.48 6.14
C GLY A 98 -13.05 6.05 4.97
N ALA A 99 -13.77 6.59 3.97
CA ALA A 99 -13.16 7.09 2.75
C ALA A 99 -12.24 8.30 2.97
N LYS A 100 -12.41 9.03 4.07
CA LYS A 100 -11.59 10.19 4.41
C LYS A 100 -10.43 9.85 5.34
N SER A 101 -10.32 8.59 5.74
CA SER A 101 -9.19 8.12 6.54
C SER A 101 -7.93 8.03 5.70
N GLU A 102 -6.78 7.96 6.37
CA GLU A 102 -5.49 7.70 5.72
C GLU A 102 -4.69 6.71 6.56
N ILE A 103 -3.97 5.83 5.89
CA ILE A 103 -3.00 4.95 6.51
C ILE A 103 -1.79 4.88 5.58
N ASN A 104 -0.63 5.35 6.07
CA ASN A 104 0.53 5.52 5.21
C ASN A 104 1.77 4.91 5.85
N PRO A 105 2.52 4.07 5.12
CA PRO A 105 3.81 3.61 5.59
C PRO A 105 4.79 4.78 5.60
N GLN A 106 5.65 4.85 6.62
CA GLN A 106 6.62 5.93 6.78
C GLN A 106 8.05 5.45 6.63
N GLY A 107 8.34 4.22 7.03
CA GLY A 107 9.68 3.68 6.91
C GLY A 107 9.82 2.33 7.55
N PHE A 108 10.84 1.61 7.12
CA PHE A 108 11.27 0.36 7.74
C PHE A 108 12.46 0.62 8.63
N ILE A 109 12.44 0.12 9.86
CA ILE A 109 13.57 0.15 10.78
C ILE A 109 13.74 -1.26 11.30
N GLY A 110 14.81 -1.95 10.83
CA GLY A 110 15.00 -3.36 11.16
C GLY A 110 13.79 -4.19 10.75
N GLU A 111 13.20 -4.89 11.70
CA GLU A 111 12.04 -5.76 11.49
C GLU A 111 10.71 -5.04 11.74
N SER A 112 10.73 -3.72 11.85
CA SER A 112 9.54 -2.93 12.13
C SER A 112 9.17 -2.03 10.96
N LEU A 113 7.86 -1.92 10.72
CA LEU A 113 7.29 -0.93 9.83
C LEU A 113 6.69 0.18 10.66
N MET A 114 7.15 1.41 10.42
CA MET A 114 6.58 2.61 11.02
C MET A 114 5.50 3.13 10.09
N TYR A 115 4.33 3.46 10.62
CA TYR A 115 3.24 3.99 9.81
C TYR A 115 2.39 4.97 10.59
N THR A 116 1.61 5.77 9.86
CA THR A 116 0.71 6.76 10.44
C THR A 116 -0.72 6.49 10.02
N VAL A 117 -1.66 6.88 10.89
CA VAL A 117 -3.09 6.78 10.62
C VAL A 117 -3.76 8.10 10.95
N ILE A 118 -4.62 8.54 10.03
CA ILE A 118 -5.57 9.63 10.27
C ILE A 118 -6.95 9.01 10.14
N TYR A 119 -7.74 9.09 11.20
CA TYR A 119 -9.09 8.52 11.22
C TYR A 119 -10.09 9.51 10.63
N ASP A 120 -11.07 8.98 9.92
CA ASP A 120 -12.17 9.78 9.39
C ASP A 120 -12.87 10.53 10.54
N GLY A 121 -13.06 11.84 10.34
CA GLY A 121 -13.65 12.68 11.39
C GLY A 121 -12.67 13.25 12.40
N GLN A 122 -11.38 12.89 12.32
CA GLN A 122 -10.34 13.37 13.24
C GLN A 122 -9.29 14.18 12.49
N PHE A 123 -9.73 15.21 11.79
CA PHE A 123 -8.85 16.06 10.98
C PHE A 123 -7.71 16.66 11.80
N GLY A 124 -6.50 16.61 11.25
CA GLY A 124 -5.32 17.17 11.87
C GLY A 124 -4.71 16.32 12.98
N ILE A 125 -5.31 15.17 13.29
CA ILE A 125 -4.77 14.25 14.29
C ILE A 125 -4.16 13.07 13.58
N THR A 126 -2.83 12.99 13.60
CA THR A 126 -2.07 11.88 13.06
C THR A 126 -1.57 11.02 14.20
N LYS A 127 -1.88 9.73 14.15
CA LYS A 127 -1.36 8.76 15.13
C LYS A 127 -0.25 7.95 14.50
N ASN A 128 0.82 7.73 15.25
CA ASN A 128 1.99 7.00 14.80
C ASN A 128 2.00 5.61 15.42
N PHE A 129 2.32 4.62 14.60
CA PHE A 129 2.34 3.22 15.00
C PHE A 129 3.63 2.56 14.54
N GLU A 130 3.96 1.46 15.19
CA GLU A 130 5.06 0.59 14.83
C GLU A 130 4.55 -0.85 14.85
N SER A 131 4.88 -1.61 13.81
CA SER A 131 4.54 -3.03 13.75
C SER A 131 5.78 -3.84 13.44
N ASN A 132 6.11 -4.82 14.30
CA ASN A 132 7.13 -5.81 14.01
C ASN A 132 6.50 -6.85 13.08
N PHE A 133 6.78 -6.76 11.79
CA PHE A 133 6.13 -7.59 10.79
C PHE A 133 6.62 -9.05 10.80
N GLN A 134 7.71 -9.34 11.48
CA GLN A 134 8.16 -10.74 11.69
C GLN A 134 7.20 -11.51 12.59
N HIS A 135 6.48 -10.81 13.46
CA HIS A 135 5.55 -11.43 14.41
C HIS A 135 4.09 -11.42 13.92
N LEU A 136 3.83 -10.92 12.71
CA LEU A 136 2.48 -10.90 12.18
C LEU A 136 2.04 -12.30 11.78
N ALA A 137 0.78 -12.61 12.11
CA ALA A 137 0.10 -13.81 11.63
C ALA A 137 -0.63 -13.49 10.31
N GLY A 138 -1.07 -14.52 9.61
CA GLY A 138 -1.92 -14.32 8.42
C GLY A 138 -1.17 -14.05 7.13
N TRP A 139 0.09 -14.40 7.05
CA TRP A 139 0.82 -14.36 5.79
C TRP A 139 0.18 -15.32 4.79
N GLN A 140 -0.10 -14.81 3.60
CA GLN A 140 -0.75 -15.56 2.53
C GLN A 140 0.08 -15.47 1.26
N THR A 141 -0.01 -16.51 0.42
CA THR A 141 0.65 -16.49 -0.88
C THR A 141 0.08 -15.37 -1.74
N LEU A 142 0.96 -14.61 -2.37
CA LEU A 142 0.59 -13.61 -3.37
C LEU A 142 -0.04 -14.30 -4.58
N LYS A 143 -1.24 -13.87 -4.93
CA LYS A 143 -1.97 -14.42 -6.07
C LYS A 143 -2.13 -13.40 -7.17
#